data_d324c67f73155ab7e4c4057c3c2a3d0e
#
_entry.id   d324c67f73155ab7e4c4057c3c2a3d0e
#
_cell.length_a   1.000
_cell.length_b   1.000
_cell.length_c   1.000
_cell.angle_alpha   90.00
_cell.angle_beta   90.00
_cell.angle_gamma   90.00
#
_symmetry.space_group_name_H-M   'P 1'
#
loop_
_entity.id
_entity.type
_entity.pdbx_description
1 polymer ?
#
loop_
_entity_poly.entity_id
_entity_poly.type
_entity_poly.pdbx_seq_one_letter_code
_entity_poly.pdbx_strand_id
1 'polypeptide(L)'
;GNFGDLTAGLLAKSLGLPVKRFIAATNANDTVPRFLKEGKWTPNATQATLSNAMDVSQPNNWPRVEELFRRKIWRLGDLGYATVTDETTKETMRELKQLGYTSEPHAAVAYRALRDQLNPGEYGLFLGTAHPAKFKESVDEILGESLPLPKELADRADLPLLSHTLPADFAELRKLMMTRA
;
A
#
# COMPACT_ATOMS: atom_id res chain seq x y z
N GLY A 1 1.31 5.10 0.91
CA GLY A 1 0.04 4.41 0.85
C GLY A 1 -1.14 5.24 1.30
N ASN A 2 -2.35 4.74 1.11
CA ASN A 2 -3.58 5.46 1.51
C ASN A 2 -4.04 5.15 2.94
N PHE A 3 -3.32 4.29 3.67
CA PHE A 3 -3.52 3.91 5.07
C PHE A 3 -4.89 3.31 5.44
N GLY A 4 -5.56 2.66 4.50
CA GLY A 4 -6.79 1.90 4.77
C GLY A 4 -6.57 0.80 5.81
N ASP A 5 -5.57 -0.05 5.59
CA ASP A 5 -5.22 -1.17 6.48
C ASP A 5 -4.76 -0.69 7.86
N LEU A 6 -3.94 0.36 7.91
CA LEU A 6 -3.53 0.98 9.17
C LEU A 6 -4.74 1.48 9.96
N THR A 7 -5.67 2.18 9.29
CA THR A 7 -6.91 2.68 9.91
C THR A 7 -7.75 1.53 10.45
N ALA A 8 -7.91 0.45 9.67
CA ALA A 8 -8.65 -0.74 10.09
C ALA A 8 -7.99 -1.41 11.32
N GLY A 9 -6.66 -1.55 11.32
CA GLY A 9 -5.91 -2.08 12.45
C GLY A 9 -6.06 -1.22 13.72
N LEU A 10 -5.99 0.11 13.59
CA LEU A 10 -6.19 1.03 14.71
C LEU A 10 -7.64 0.97 15.24
N LEU A 11 -8.63 0.82 14.37
CA LEU A 11 -10.02 0.57 14.78
C LEU A 11 -10.12 -0.73 15.56
N ALA A 12 -9.54 -1.82 15.06
CA ALA A 12 -9.51 -3.10 15.77
C ALA A 12 -8.82 -2.98 17.14
N LYS A 13 -7.68 -2.25 17.23
CA LYS A 13 -7.04 -1.94 18.52
C LYS A 13 -7.98 -1.18 19.45
N SER A 14 -8.76 -0.24 18.92
CA SER A 14 -9.73 0.51 19.73
C SER A 14 -10.85 -0.37 20.30
N LEU A 15 -11.07 -1.53 19.71
CA LEU A 15 -12.01 -2.56 20.14
C LEU A 15 -11.36 -3.68 20.98
N GLY A 16 -10.06 -3.56 21.31
CA GLY A 16 -9.38 -4.49 22.21
C GLY A 16 -8.38 -5.45 21.54
N LEU A 17 -8.08 -5.29 20.24
CA LEU A 17 -7.02 -6.08 19.60
C LEU A 17 -5.68 -5.83 20.31
N PRO A 18 -4.98 -6.88 20.84
CA PRO A 18 -3.77 -6.72 21.64
C PRO A 18 -2.52 -6.49 20.80
N VAL A 19 -2.50 -5.36 20.06
CA VAL A 19 -1.36 -4.93 19.26
C VAL A 19 -0.59 -3.83 20.00
N LYS A 20 0.71 -4.05 20.21
CA LYS A 20 1.58 -3.11 20.91
C LYS A 20 1.68 -1.79 20.16
N ARG A 21 2.08 -1.83 18.88
CA ARG A 21 2.24 -0.66 18.02
C ARG A 21 1.93 -0.96 16.55
N PHE A 22 1.73 0.10 15.79
CA PHE A 22 1.60 0.05 14.34
C PHE A 22 2.73 0.83 13.68
N ILE A 23 2.99 0.51 12.41
CA ILE A 23 4.00 1.19 11.60
C ILE A 23 3.33 1.69 10.32
N ALA A 24 3.40 3.00 10.10
CA ALA A 24 2.96 3.65 8.87
C ALA A 24 4.05 3.52 7.79
N ALA A 25 3.92 2.53 6.92
CA ALA A 25 4.87 2.29 5.83
C ALA A 25 4.44 2.99 4.54
N THR A 26 5.37 3.64 3.84
CA THR A 26 5.14 4.27 2.55
C THR A 26 6.22 3.88 1.54
N ASN A 27 5.89 4.03 0.25
CA ASN A 27 6.87 4.18 -0.82
C ASN A 27 7.46 5.61 -0.82
N ALA A 28 8.05 6.07 -1.94
CA ALA A 28 8.61 7.42 -2.05
C ALA A 28 7.58 8.56 -1.83
N ASN A 29 6.28 8.24 -1.82
CA ASN A 29 5.22 9.20 -1.46
C ASN A 29 5.08 9.27 0.07
N ASP A 30 6.00 9.94 0.72
CA ASP A 30 6.36 9.85 2.13
C ASP A 30 5.83 11.00 3.01
N THR A 31 4.74 11.64 2.62
CA THR A 31 4.16 12.78 3.37
C THR A 31 3.94 12.45 4.84
N VAL A 32 3.39 11.27 5.16
CA VAL A 32 3.13 10.85 6.55
C VAL A 32 4.41 10.59 7.35
N PRO A 33 5.40 9.81 6.89
CA PRO A 33 6.68 9.68 7.56
C PRO A 33 7.35 11.04 7.87
N ARG A 34 7.38 11.96 6.91
CA ARG A 34 7.92 13.31 7.14
C ARG A 34 7.09 14.09 8.17
N PHE A 35 5.77 14.03 8.08
CA PHE A 35 4.89 14.66 9.07
C PHE A 35 5.13 14.11 10.48
N LEU A 36 5.25 12.81 10.66
CA LEU A 36 5.51 12.19 11.95
C LEU A 36 6.88 12.56 12.51
N LYS A 37 7.87 12.78 11.63
CA LYS A 37 9.23 13.17 12.00
C LYS A 37 9.35 14.66 12.34
N GLU A 38 8.71 15.52 11.53
CA GLU A 38 8.95 16.97 11.52
C GLU A 38 7.79 17.79 12.12
N GLY A 39 6.62 17.17 12.30
CA GLY A 39 5.41 17.82 12.79
C GLY A 39 4.75 18.77 11.77
N LYS A 40 5.21 18.76 10.50
CA LYS A 40 4.72 19.67 9.46
C LYS A 40 4.14 18.89 8.28
N TRP A 41 2.88 19.16 7.94
CA TRP A 41 2.20 18.55 6.79
C TRP A 41 2.58 19.26 5.49
N THR A 42 3.44 18.66 4.70
CA THR A 42 3.94 19.20 3.43
C THR A 42 3.92 18.16 2.35
N PRO A 43 2.77 17.90 1.69
CA PRO A 43 2.70 16.94 0.59
C PRO A 43 3.52 17.42 -0.61
N ASN A 44 4.30 16.52 -1.20
CA ASN A 44 4.99 16.73 -2.46
C ASN A 44 4.10 16.29 -3.64
N ALA A 45 4.53 16.60 -4.87
CA ALA A 45 3.94 15.99 -6.06
C ALA A 45 4.06 14.46 -5.97
N THR A 46 3.01 13.77 -6.39
CA THR A 46 2.99 12.29 -6.39
C THR A 46 4.04 11.76 -7.37
N GLN A 47 4.83 10.79 -6.90
CA GLN A 47 5.85 10.11 -7.69
C GLN A 47 5.37 8.69 -8.05
N ALA A 48 5.66 8.28 -9.29
CA ALA A 48 5.42 6.90 -9.74
C ALA A 48 6.43 5.95 -9.10
N THR A 49 5.94 4.82 -8.56
CA THR A 49 6.76 3.79 -7.92
C THR A 49 6.33 2.37 -8.32
N LEU A 50 7.11 1.36 -7.95
CA LEU A 50 6.74 -0.05 -8.12
C LEU A 50 5.44 -0.42 -7.41
N SER A 51 5.18 0.17 -6.25
CA SER A 51 3.92 -0.01 -5.51
C SER A 51 2.85 0.98 -5.94
N ASN A 52 2.65 1.09 -7.26
CA ASN A 52 1.91 2.15 -7.95
C ASN A 52 0.43 2.28 -7.56
N ALA A 53 -0.22 1.22 -7.11
CA ALA A 53 -1.60 1.28 -6.62
C ALA A 53 -1.75 2.19 -5.39
N MET A 54 -0.64 2.50 -4.72
CA MET A 54 -0.57 3.36 -3.53
C MET A 54 0.37 4.56 -3.73
N ASP A 55 0.51 5.06 -4.94
CA ASP A 55 1.16 6.34 -5.22
C ASP A 55 0.23 7.49 -4.81
N VAL A 56 0.25 7.78 -3.51
CA VAL A 56 -0.66 8.73 -2.87
C VAL A 56 0.14 9.68 -1.97
N SER A 57 0.26 10.95 -2.38
CA SER A 57 0.92 11.99 -1.58
C SER A 57 0.03 12.60 -0.51
N GLN A 58 -1.30 12.52 -0.67
CA GLN A 58 -2.28 13.02 0.29
C GLN A 58 -3.27 11.90 0.66
N PRO A 59 -2.91 11.02 1.62
CA PRO A 59 -3.71 9.84 1.93
C PRO A 59 -5.07 10.21 2.54
N ASN A 60 -6.15 9.73 1.92
CA ASN A 60 -7.54 10.02 2.32
C ASN A 60 -7.90 9.46 3.71
N ASN A 61 -7.18 8.44 4.19
CA ASN A 61 -7.43 7.86 5.50
C ASN A 61 -6.67 8.54 6.64
N TRP A 62 -5.69 9.40 6.35
CA TRP A 62 -4.90 10.04 7.38
C TRP A 62 -5.74 10.87 8.38
N PRO A 63 -6.72 11.67 7.97
CA PRO A 63 -7.61 12.36 8.91
C PRO A 63 -8.35 11.41 9.86
N ARG A 64 -8.66 10.17 9.42
CA ARG A 64 -9.26 9.15 10.29
C ARG A 64 -8.29 8.63 11.34
N VAL A 65 -7.01 8.48 10.97
CA VAL A 65 -5.95 8.11 11.91
C VAL A 65 -5.81 9.19 12.99
N GLU A 66 -5.66 10.45 12.60
CA GLU A 66 -5.55 11.58 13.54
C GLU A 66 -6.76 11.65 14.48
N GLU A 67 -7.97 11.51 13.95
CA GLU A 67 -9.20 11.53 14.74
C GLU A 67 -9.26 10.35 15.74
N LEU A 68 -8.82 9.16 15.37
CA LEU A 68 -8.73 8.02 16.28
C LEU A 68 -7.74 8.30 17.42
N PHE A 69 -6.57 8.82 17.11
CA PHE A 69 -5.57 9.15 18.12
C PHE A 69 -6.09 10.21 19.08
N ARG A 70 -6.77 11.23 18.57
CA ARG A 70 -7.40 12.26 19.38
C ARG A 70 -8.48 11.71 20.32
N ARG A 71 -9.39 10.86 19.80
CA ARG A 71 -10.49 10.27 20.60
C ARG A 71 -10.02 9.27 21.63
N LYS A 72 -8.99 8.48 21.33
CA LYS A 72 -8.44 7.48 22.23
C LYS A 72 -7.35 8.03 23.14
N ILE A 73 -7.01 9.31 23.01
CA ILE A 73 -5.92 9.97 23.74
C ILE A 73 -4.57 9.23 23.51
N TRP A 74 -4.40 8.66 22.33
CA TRP A 74 -3.15 8.06 21.91
C TRP A 74 -2.20 9.13 21.38
N ARG A 75 -0.90 8.90 21.53
CA ARG A 75 0.11 9.84 21.02
C ARG A 75 0.54 9.41 19.61
N LEU A 76 0.44 10.31 18.64
CA LEU A 76 0.93 10.05 17.27
C LEU A 76 2.41 9.67 17.24
N GLY A 77 3.23 10.16 18.17
CA GLY A 77 4.63 9.77 18.32
C GLY A 77 4.87 8.30 18.69
N ASP A 78 3.84 7.58 19.12
CA ASP A 78 3.93 6.13 19.38
C ASP A 78 3.73 5.30 18.10
N LEU A 79 3.32 5.93 16.99
CA LEU A 79 3.21 5.30 15.68
C LEU A 79 4.59 5.21 15.03
N GLY A 80 5.02 3.99 14.70
CA GLY A 80 6.21 3.78 13.89
C GLY A 80 5.97 4.27 12.45
N TYR A 81 7.03 4.62 11.75
CA TYR A 81 6.94 5.01 10.34
C TYR A 81 8.19 4.62 9.56
N ALA A 82 8.02 4.42 8.27
CA ALA A 82 9.12 4.16 7.34
C ALA A 82 8.78 4.59 5.93
N THR A 83 9.81 5.03 5.20
CA THR A 83 9.80 5.20 3.74
C THR A 83 10.69 4.13 3.13
N VAL A 84 10.18 3.37 2.17
CA VAL A 84 10.91 2.29 1.49
C VAL A 84 11.05 2.66 0.02
N THR A 85 12.29 2.69 -0.49
CA THR A 85 12.57 3.00 -1.90
C THR A 85 12.26 1.81 -2.81
N ASP A 86 12.18 2.05 -4.11
CA ASP A 86 11.96 0.99 -5.10
C ASP A 86 13.11 -0.03 -5.10
N GLU A 87 14.36 0.41 -4.95
CA GLU A 87 15.53 -0.48 -4.85
C GLU A 87 15.41 -1.39 -3.64
N THR A 88 15.11 -0.82 -2.48
CA THR A 88 14.89 -1.59 -1.24
C THR A 88 13.68 -2.51 -1.36
N THR A 89 12.65 -2.11 -2.08
CA THR A 89 11.47 -2.94 -2.36
C THR A 89 11.86 -4.17 -3.20
N LYS A 90 12.65 -4.00 -4.27
CA LYS A 90 13.16 -5.10 -5.10
C LYS A 90 14.01 -6.09 -4.29
N GLU A 91 14.93 -5.58 -3.48
CA GLU A 91 15.75 -6.40 -2.58
C GLU A 91 14.88 -7.22 -1.62
N THR A 92 13.89 -6.57 -1.02
CA THR A 92 12.97 -7.20 -0.06
C THR A 92 12.08 -8.26 -0.72
N MET A 93 11.64 -8.06 -1.96
CA MET A 93 10.89 -9.07 -2.72
C MET A 93 11.74 -10.32 -2.95
N ARG A 94 13.03 -10.17 -3.31
CA ARG A 94 13.96 -11.30 -3.47
C ARG A 94 14.21 -12.03 -2.15
N GLU A 95 14.37 -11.29 -1.06
CA GLU A 95 14.50 -11.85 0.29
C GLU A 95 13.27 -12.67 0.69
N LEU A 96 12.06 -12.11 0.53
CA LEU A 96 10.82 -12.81 0.82
C LEU A 96 10.67 -14.08 -0.03
N LYS A 97 11.09 -14.04 -1.30
CA LYS A 97 11.12 -15.22 -2.17
C LYS A 97 12.04 -16.32 -1.61
N GLN A 98 13.23 -15.97 -1.11
CA GLN A 98 14.14 -16.92 -0.46
C GLN A 98 13.55 -17.52 0.82
N LEU A 99 12.71 -16.76 1.52
CA LEU A 99 11.96 -17.23 2.69
C LEU A 99 10.71 -18.05 2.33
N GLY A 100 10.46 -18.31 1.04
CA GLY A 100 9.33 -19.10 0.56
C GLY A 100 8.04 -18.31 0.33
N TYR A 101 8.08 -16.97 0.39
CA TYR A 101 6.91 -16.12 0.16
C TYR A 101 7.11 -15.24 -1.07
N THR A 102 6.32 -15.48 -2.12
CA THR A 102 6.28 -14.63 -3.30
C THR A 102 5.37 -13.44 -3.03
N SER A 103 5.96 -12.27 -2.79
CA SER A 103 5.24 -11.03 -2.51
C SER A 103 5.05 -10.18 -3.76
N GLU A 104 4.13 -9.23 -3.66
CA GLU A 104 4.06 -8.08 -4.56
C GLU A 104 4.69 -6.84 -3.90
N PRO A 105 4.93 -5.72 -4.63
CA PRO A 105 5.68 -4.59 -4.09
C PRO A 105 5.12 -3.97 -2.81
N HIS A 106 3.78 -3.89 -2.65
CA HIS A 106 3.18 -3.27 -1.46
C HIS A 106 3.41 -4.10 -0.19
N ALA A 107 3.29 -5.44 -0.29
CA ALA A 107 3.60 -6.35 0.80
C ALA A 107 5.09 -6.28 1.18
N ALA A 108 5.99 -6.15 0.18
CA ALA A 108 7.41 -5.97 0.43
C ALA A 108 7.73 -4.67 1.18
N VAL A 109 7.09 -3.55 0.83
CA VAL A 109 7.19 -2.28 1.57
C VAL A 109 6.75 -2.46 3.03
N ALA A 110 5.61 -3.12 3.26
CA ALA A 110 5.10 -3.35 4.60
C ALA A 110 6.01 -4.26 5.43
N TYR A 111 6.48 -5.37 4.84
CA TYR A 111 7.42 -6.29 5.49
C TYR A 111 8.75 -5.60 5.85
N ARG A 112 9.33 -4.84 4.93
CA ARG A 112 10.59 -4.13 5.18
C ARG A 112 10.48 -3.15 6.34
N ALA A 113 9.45 -2.33 6.33
CA ALA A 113 9.19 -1.37 7.39
C ALA A 113 8.98 -2.04 8.77
N LEU A 114 8.33 -3.20 8.78
CA LEU A 114 8.12 -3.99 9.99
C LEU A 114 9.43 -4.61 10.48
N ARG A 115 10.13 -5.36 9.61
CA ARG A 115 11.37 -6.06 9.94
C ARG A 115 12.43 -5.13 10.55
N ASP A 116 12.61 -3.95 9.94
CA ASP A 116 13.64 -3.01 10.37
C ASP A 116 13.33 -2.34 11.72
N GLN A 117 12.12 -2.52 12.26
CA GLN A 117 11.67 -1.94 13.53
C GLN A 117 11.27 -2.99 14.59
N LEU A 118 11.39 -4.29 14.29
CA LEU A 118 11.17 -5.34 15.28
C LEU A 118 12.35 -5.42 16.25
N ASN A 119 12.04 -5.49 17.55
CA ASN A 119 13.03 -5.77 18.56
C ASN A 119 13.12 -7.29 18.82
N PRO A 120 14.23 -7.78 19.37
CA PRO A 120 14.36 -9.17 19.78
C PRO A 120 13.18 -9.62 20.66
N GLY A 121 12.56 -10.74 20.31
CA GLY A 121 11.41 -11.29 21.04
C GLY A 121 10.05 -10.68 20.67
N GLU A 122 9.99 -9.70 19.78
CA GLU A 122 8.74 -9.19 19.24
C GLU A 122 8.28 -10.03 18.02
N TYR A 123 6.99 -10.24 17.92
CA TYR A 123 6.34 -10.81 16.73
C TYR A 123 5.73 -9.68 15.91
N GLY A 124 5.92 -9.74 14.60
CA GLY A 124 5.37 -8.77 13.66
C GLY A 124 4.36 -9.39 12.72
N LEU A 125 3.38 -8.61 12.31
CA LEU A 125 2.41 -8.98 11.29
C LEU A 125 2.33 -7.88 10.25
N PHE A 126 2.42 -8.25 8.98
CA PHE A 126 2.15 -7.37 7.85
C PHE A 126 1.03 -7.96 6.99
N LEU A 127 0.32 -7.11 6.26
CA LEU A 127 -0.78 -7.55 5.40
C LEU A 127 -0.33 -7.57 3.94
N GLY A 128 -0.49 -8.72 3.29
CA GLY A 128 -0.41 -8.85 1.84
C GLY A 128 -1.84 -8.81 1.28
N THR A 129 -2.22 -7.71 0.65
CA THR A 129 -3.60 -7.45 0.24
C THR A 129 -3.87 -7.73 -1.24
N ALA A 130 -2.85 -8.07 -2.01
CA ALA A 130 -2.95 -8.38 -3.43
C ALA A 130 -2.17 -9.63 -3.80
N HIS A 131 -2.70 -10.39 -4.77
CA HIS A 131 -1.96 -11.51 -5.35
C HIS A 131 -0.82 -10.97 -6.23
N PRO A 132 0.41 -11.58 -6.19
CA PRO A 132 1.56 -11.10 -6.99
C PRO A 132 1.27 -11.02 -8.50
N ALA A 133 0.44 -11.91 -9.04
CA ALA A 133 0.03 -11.90 -10.43
C ALA A 133 -0.72 -10.63 -10.86
N LYS A 134 -1.23 -9.83 -9.94
CA LYS A 134 -1.79 -8.50 -10.23
C LYS A 134 -0.73 -7.52 -10.73
N PHE A 135 0.52 -7.75 -10.35
CA PHE A 135 1.70 -6.96 -10.72
C PHE A 135 2.72 -7.83 -11.46
N LYS A 136 2.20 -8.78 -12.28
CA LYS A 136 3.01 -9.84 -12.89
C LYS A 136 4.26 -9.33 -13.59
N GLU A 137 4.14 -8.30 -14.42
CA GLU A 137 5.27 -7.75 -15.19
C GLU A 137 6.43 -7.33 -14.28
N SER A 138 6.13 -6.51 -13.26
CA SER A 138 7.14 -6.05 -12.30
C SER A 138 7.69 -7.19 -11.43
N VAL A 139 6.82 -8.12 -11.01
CA VAL A 139 7.24 -9.25 -10.17
C VAL A 139 8.12 -10.22 -10.95
N ASP A 140 7.74 -10.56 -12.18
CA ASP A 140 8.53 -11.43 -13.09
C ASP A 140 9.92 -10.83 -13.35
N GLU A 141 9.98 -9.53 -13.67
CA GLU A 141 11.24 -8.81 -13.90
C GLU A 141 12.14 -8.83 -12.64
N ILE A 142 11.58 -8.53 -11.47
CA ILE A 142 12.33 -8.44 -10.21
C ILE A 142 12.86 -9.79 -9.77
N LEU A 143 12.05 -10.85 -9.91
CA LEU A 143 12.39 -12.20 -9.47
C LEU A 143 13.15 -13.01 -10.52
N GLY A 144 13.14 -12.58 -11.79
CA GLY A 144 13.77 -13.29 -12.90
C GLY A 144 13.05 -14.61 -13.25
N GLU A 145 11.77 -14.71 -12.93
CA GLU A 145 10.94 -15.91 -13.21
C GLU A 145 9.54 -15.49 -13.67
N SER A 146 8.87 -16.35 -14.44
CA SER A 146 7.49 -16.10 -14.86
C SER A 146 6.51 -16.73 -13.87
N LEU A 147 5.75 -15.90 -13.18
CA LEU A 147 4.69 -16.35 -12.29
C LEU A 147 3.52 -16.96 -13.08
N PRO A 148 3.00 -18.12 -12.66
CA PRO A 148 1.77 -18.64 -13.21
C PRO A 148 0.60 -17.69 -12.88
N LEU A 149 -0.26 -17.43 -13.85
CA LEU A 149 -1.51 -16.73 -13.60
C LEU A 149 -2.48 -17.68 -12.88
N PRO A 150 -3.16 -17.22 -11.83
CA PRO A 150 -4.34 -17.91 -11.32
C PRO A 150 -5.37 -18.13 -12.43
N LYS A 151 -6.10 -19.27 -12.36
CA LYS A 151 -7.06 -19.64 -13.40
C LYS A 151 -8.05 -18.53 -13.73
N GLU A 152 -8.54 -17.83 -12.73
CA GLU A 152 -9.52 -16.74 -12.85
C GLU A 152 -8.98 -15.54 -13.64
N LEU A 153 -7.67 -15.29 -13.59
CA LEU A 153 -7.00 -14.25 -14.38
C LEU A 153 -6.63 -14.79 -15.76
N ALA A 154 -6.12 -16.02 -15.85
CA ALA A 154 -5.75 -16.64 -17.12
C ALA A 154 -6.96 -16.76 -18.07
N ASP A 155 -8.12 -17.19 -17.55
CA ASP A 155 -9.36 -17.34 -18.33
C ASP A 155 -9.87 -15.98 -18.90
N ARG A 156 -9.32 -14.85 -18.46
CA ARG A 156 -9.72 -13.50 -18.87
C ARG A 156 -8.63 -12.71 -19.58
N ALA A 157 -7.42 -13.24 -19.65
CA ALA A 157 -6.28 -12.53 -20.21
C ALA A 157 -6.49 -12.11 -21.68
N ASP A 158 -7.15 -12.97 -22.45
CA ASP A 158 -7.40 -12.75 -23.87
C ASP A 158 -8.78 -12.16 -24.17
N LEU A 159 -9.56 -11.81 -23.14
CA LEU A 159 -10.87 -11.18 -23.36
C LEU A 159 -10.71 -9.73 -23.79
N PRO A 160 -11.60 -9.22 -24.69
CA PRO A 160 -11.56 -7.85 -25.11
C PRO A 160 -11.82 -6.88 -23.95
N LEU A 161 -11.06 -5.79 -23.91
CA LEU A 161 -11.23 -4.74 -22.90
C LEU A 161 -12.54 -3.98 -23.18
N LEU A 162 -13.52 -4.15 -22.30
CA LEU A 162 -14.84 -3.50 -22.40
C LEU A 162 -14.85 -2.13 -21.71
N SER A 163 -13.87 -1.29 -21.97
CA SER A 163 -13.77 0.06 -21.42
C SER A 163 -13.86 1.12 -22.50
N HIS A 164 -14.28 2.33 -22.11
CA HIS A 164 -14.30 3.52 -22.96
C HIS A 164 -13.35 4.54 -22.36
N THR A 165 -12.43 5.03 -23.18
CA THR A 165 -11.58 6.15 -22.81
C THR A 165 -12.38 7.44 -22.93
N LEU A 166 -12.43 8.20 -21.85
CA LEU A 166 -13.08 9.52 -21.79
C LEU A 166 -12.10 10.53 -21.19
N PRO A 167 -12.17 11.81 -21.63
CA PRO A 167 -11.53 12.88 -20.88
C PRO A 167 -12.16 13.02 -19.49
N ALA A 168 -11.44 13.62 -18.55
CA ALA A 168 -11.95 13.90 -17.19
C ALA A 168 -12.96 15.07 -17.23
N ASP A 169 -14.05 14.89 -17.95
CA ASP A 169 -15.11 15.87 -18.17
C ASP A 169 -16.48 15.24 -17.93
N PHE A 170 -17.28 15.89 -17.08
CA PHE A 170 -18.60 15.39 -16.70
C PHE A 170 -19.59 15.39 -17.88
N ALA A 171 -19.53 16.37 -18.80
CA ALA A 171 -20.44 16.44 -19.91
C ALA A 171 -20.22 15.26 -20.88
N GLU A 172 -19.00 14.87 -21.13
CA GLU A 172 -18.64 13.71 -21.96
C GLU A 172 -19.09 12.40 -21.30
N LEU A 173 -18.90 12.24 -19.97
CA LEU A 173 -19.43 11.09 -19.25
C LEU A 173 -20.95 11.01 -19.36
N ARG A 174 -21.65 12.11 -19.11
CA ARG A 174 -23.12 12.19 -19.24
C ARG A 174 -23.58 11.81 -20.65
N LYS A 175 -22.93 12.34 -21.68
CA LYS A 175 -23.25 12.03 -23.08
C LYS A 175 -23.13 10.53 -23.35
N LEU A 176 -22.02 9.90 -22.94
CA LEU A 176 -21.84 8.45 -23.08
C LEU A 176 -22.94 7.66 -22.39
N MET A 177 -23.30 8.02 -21.16
CA MET A 177 -24.35 7.33 -20.40
C MET A 177 -25.72 7.46 -21.07
N MET A 178 -26.07 8.64 -21.58
CA MET A 178 -27.37 8.90 -22.24
C MET A 178 -27.49 8.25 -23.63
N THR A 179 -26.39 7.94 -24.31
CA THR A 179 -26.41 7.25 -25.62
C THR A 179 -26.52 5.73 -25.51
N ARG A 180 -26.45 5.16 -24.28
CA ARG A 180 -26.48 3.73 -24.00
C ARG A 180 -27.70 3.27 -23.19
N ALA A 181 -28.54 4.20 -22.80
CA ALA A 181 -29.86 3.95 -22.24
C ALA A 181 -30.89 3.85 -23.37
#